data_73513a5d7bdcbf01762eed039ef06fe1
#
_entry.id   73513a5d7bdcbf01762eed039ef06fe1
#
_cell.length_a   1.000
_cell.length_b   1.000
_cell.length_c   1.000
_cell.angle_alpha   90.00
_cell.angle_beta   90.00
_cell.angle_gamma   90.00
#
_symmetry.space_group_name_H-M   'P 1'
#
loop_
_entity.id
_entity.type
_entity.pdbx_description
1 polymer ?
#
loop_
_entity_poly.entity_id
_entity_poly.type
_entity_poly.pdbx_seq_one_letter_code
_entity_poly.pdbx_strand_id
1 'polypeptide(L)'
;MTTVAPAELAAALRAAGLAEIDTATRRRAEYSSDASNYRVVPAVVAFPRHADEIVAALSVCRELGVPIVPRGGGTSIAGNSLSTGVVLDLSRYLNRVVSIDAEEQVAVAEPGTVLDSITAAAAPHGLRFGPDPSTHSRATIGGAIGNNACGSRALRYGRTADNVIALDVVTGSGERVTARRLGRDPGPEAGVLAPLTALVSDH
;
A
#
# COMPACT_ATOMS: atom_id res chain seq x y z
N MET A 1 24.47 12.66 -5.66
CA MET A 1 23.19 12.88 -4.97
C MET A 1 23.49 13.25 -3.54
N THR A 2 23.12 14.44 -3.11
CA THR A 2 23.31 14.90 -1.72
C THR A 2 22.38 14.06 -0.82
N THR A 3 22.95 13.30 0.10
CA THR A 3 22.17 12.49 1.04
C THR A 3 21.62 13.42 2.12
N VAL A 4 20.31 13.63 2.15
CA VAL A 4 19.62 14.37 3.22
C VAL A 4 19.81 13.62 4.53
N ALA A 5 20.21 14.32 5.60
CA ALA A 5 20.42 13.70 6.90
C ALA A 5 19.06 13.18 7.48
N PRO A 6 19.04 12.01 8.16
CA PRO A 6 17.79 11.48 8.71
C PRO A 6 17.04 12.44 9.65
N ALA A 7 17.77 13.25 10.42
CA ALA A 7 17.18 14.25 11.31
C ALA A 7 16.50 15.41 10.55
N GLU A 8 17.13 15.86 9.47
CA GLU A 8 16.61 16.93 8.60
C GLU A 8 15.35 16.42 7.87
N LEU A 9 15.41 15.23 7.30
CA LEU A 9 14.27 14.60 6.64
C LEU A 9 13.09 14.43 7.59
N ALA A 10 13.34 13.95 8.81
CA ALA A 10 12.31 13.80 9.83
C ALA A 10 11.71 15.16 10.26
N ALA A 11 12.52 16.22 10.34
CA ALA A 11 12.03 17.57 10.64
C ALA A 11 11.11 18.09 9.52
N ALA A 12 11.50 17.91 8.25
CA ALA A 12 10.68 18.30 7.10
C ALA A 12 9.34 17.55 7.06
N LEU A 13 9.35 16.23 7.31
CA LEU A 13 8.14 15.42 7.37
C LEU A 13 7.20 15.86 8.52
N ARG A 14 7.75 16.18 9.70
CA ARG A 14 6.94 16.74 10.82
C ARG A 14 6.34 18.10 10.48
N ALA A 15 7.12 18.97 9.87
CA ALA A 15 6.65 20.28 9.44
C ALA A 15 5.52 20.19 8.40
N ALA A 16 5.53 19.12 7.58
CA ALA A 16 4.48 18.79 6.62
C ALA A 16 3.25 18.13 7.25
N GLY A 17 3.24 17.86 8.56
CA GLY A 17 2.08 17.38 9.29
C GLY A 17 2.09 15.88 9.64
N LEU A 18 3.14 15.13 9.37
CA LEU A 18 3.20 13.73 9.79
C LEU A 18 3.36 13.63 11.32
N ALA A 19 2.38 12.99 11.96
CA ALA A 19 2.31 12.92 13.41
C ALA A 19 3.32 11.94 14.02
N GLU A 20 3.63 10.83 13.36
CA GLU A 20 4.47 9.79 13.91
C GLU A 20 5.62 9.39 12.98
N ILE A 21 6.84 9.71 13.41
CA ILE A 21 8.08 9.52 12.65
C ILE A 21 9.15 9.01 13.61
N ASP A 22 9.90 8.02 13.18
CA ASP A 22 10.98 7.41 13.97
C ASP A 22 12.29 7.35 13.16
N THR A 23 13.38 7.84 13.78
CA THR A 23 14.74 7.80 13.23
C THR A 23 15.69 6.98 14.12
N ALA A 24 15.18 6.38 15.20
CA ALA A 24 16.00 5.59 16.12
C ALA A 24 16.64 4.41 15.39
N THR A 25 17.89 4.13 15.73
CA THR A 25 18.66 3.03 15.11
C THR A 25 17.93 1.69 15.22
N ARG A 26 17.31 1.41 16.36
CA ARG A 26 16.51 0.20 16.56
C ARG A 26 15.35 0.12 15.54
N ARG A 27 14.56 1.18 15.42
CA ARG A 27 13.41 1.20 14.50
C ARG A 27 13.85 1.03 13.06
N ARG A 28 14.89 1.74 12.66
CA ARG A 28 15.44 1.64 11.30
C ARG A 28 15.98 0.22 11.02
N ALA A 29 16.55 -0.45 12.02
CA ALA A 29 16.99 -1.84 11.90
C ALA A 29 15.82 -2.81 11.75
N GLU A 30 14.69 -2.62 12.46
CA GLU A 30 13.47 -3.41 12.35
C GLU A 30 12.87 -3.34 10.93
N TYR A 31 12.99 -2.20 10.27
CA TYR A 31 12.47 -1.95 8.92
C TYR A 31 13.52 -2.15 7.80
N SER A 32 14.70 -2.65 8.15
CA SER A 32 15.78 -2.87 7.18
C SER A 32 15.67 -4.17 6.38
N SER A 33 14.74 -5.06 6.75
CA SER A 33 14.51 -6.35 6.08
C SER A 33 13.03 -6.59 5.86
N ASP A 34 12.71 -7.41 4.89
CA ASP A 34 11.41 -8.03 4.66
C ASP A 34 11.60 -9.55 4.51
N ALA A 35 10.73 -10.26 3.80
CA ALA A 35 10.91 -11.70 3.58
C ALA A 35 11.92 -12.02 2.45
N SER A 36 12.56 -11.01 1.85
CA SER A 36 13.60 -11.18 0.84
C SER A 36 14.98 -11.41 1.48
N ASN A 37 15.96 -11.68 0.63
CA ASN A 37 17.38 -11.77 1.03
C ASN A 37 18.06 -10.40 1.12
N TYR A 38 17.34 -9.31 0.85
CA TYR A 38 17.89 -7.96 0.88
C TYR A 38 17.84 -7.36 2.27
N ARG A 39 18.79 -6.45 2.54
CA ARG A 39 18.80 -5.61 3.72
C ARG A 39 19.15 -4.18 3.33
N VAL A 40 18.19 -3.28 3.55
CA VAL A 40 18.33 -1.85 3.22
C VAL A 40 17.84 -1.03 4.42
N VAL A 41 18.75 -0.30 5.07
CA VAL A 41 18.40 0.49 6.26
C VAL A 41 17.75 1.80 5.81
N PRO A 42 16.49 2.09 6.17
CA PRO A 42 15.84 3.35 5.82
C PRO A 42 16.44 4.53 6.59
N ALA A 43 16.36 5.73 6.03
CA ALA A 43 16.69 6.95 6.76
C ALA A 43 15.64 7.25 7.83
N VAL A 44 14.36 7.07 7.49
CA VAL A 44 13.20 7.39 8.33
C VAL A 44 12.14 6.30 8.19
N VAL A 45 11.46 5.97 9.28
CA VAL A 45 10.21 5.20 9.29
C VAL A 45 9.09 6.12 9.74
N ALA A 46 7.99 6.18 8.99
CA ALA A 46 6.83 6.99 9.33
C ALA A 46 5.55 6.17 9.30
N PHE A 47 4.59 6.55 10.14
CA PHE A 47 3.35 5.82 10.37
C PHE A 47 2.15 6.73 10.09
N PRO A 48 1.74 6.87 8.83
CA PRO A 48 0.64 7.75 8.46
C PRO A 48 -0.70 7.24 9.02
N ARG A 49 -1.53 8.17 9.46
CA ARG A 49 -2.85 7.92 10.05
C ARG A 49 -4.00 8.09 9.06
N HIS A 50 -3.74 8.84 7.99
CA HIS A 50 -4.71 9.12 6.92
C HIS A 50 -3.99 9.48 5.62
N ALA A 51 -4.73 9.52 4.52
CA ALA A 51 -4.18 9.75 3.20
C ALA A 51 -3.51 11.11 3.02
N ASP A 52 -3.92 12.15 3.77
CA ASP A 52 -3.28 13.47 3.70
C ASP A 52 -1.82 13.44 4.17
N GLU A 53 -1.51 12.65 5.22
CA GLU A 53 -0.13 12.44 5.66
C GLU A 53 0.71 11.72 4.60
N ILE A 54 0.11 10.81 3.82
CA ILE A 54 0.80 10.14 2.71
C ILE A 54 1.12 11.15 1.60
N VAL A 55 0.17 12.00 1.22
CA VAL A 55 0.36 13.07 0.23
C VAL A 55 1.45 14.03 0.69
N ALA A 56 1.43 14.45 1.95
CA ALA A 56 2.44 15.34 2.53
C ALA A 56 3.85 14.69 2.49
N ALA A 57 3.96 13.40 2.87
CA ALA A 57 5.21 12.67 2.82
C ALA A 57 5.76 12.56 1.39
N LEU A 58 4.91 12.29 0.41
CA LEU A 58 5.27 12.24 -1.00
C LEU A 58 5.80 13.59 -1.51
N SER A 59 5.15 14.71 -1.14
CA SER A 59 5.60 16.06 -1.52
C SER A 59 7.00 16.34 -0.99
N VAL A 60 7.23 16.13 0.31
CA VAL A 60 8.53 16.32 0.95
C VAL A 60 9.60 15.45 0.30
N CYS A 61 9.31 14.16 0.10
CA CYS A 61 10.29 13.24 -0.49
C CYS A 61 10.63 13.61 -1.94
N ARG A 62 9.65 14.07 -2.72
CA ARG A 62 9.86 14.53 -4.09
C ARG A 62 10.71 15.80 -4.14
N GLU A 63 10.43 16.79 -3.28
CA GLU A 63 11.18 18.04 -3.20
C GLU A 63 12.64 17.81 -2.79
N LEU A 64 12.88 16.87 -1.88
CA LEU A 64 14.22 16.55 -1.39
C LEU A 64 14.94 15.48 -2.24
N GLY A 65 14.29 14.91 -3.26
CA GLY A 65 14.85 13.82 -4.08
C GLY A 65 15.12 12.54 -3.28
N VAL A 66 14.31 12.26 -2.25
CA VAL A 66 14.46 11.12 -1.34
C VAL A 66 13.50 10.01 -1.77
N PRO A 67 13.96 8.74 -1.91
CA PRO A 67 13.06 7.63 -2.21
C PRO A 67 12.10 7.35 -1.05
N ILE A 68 10.86 6.99 -1.39
CA ILE A 68 9.81 6.65 -0.44
C ILE A 68 9.14 5.33 -0.87
N VAL A 69 8.84 4.46 0.09
CA VAL A 69 8.16 3.19 -0.17
C VAL A 69 7.04 2.94 0.84
N PRO A 70 5.84 2.55 0.40
CA PRO A 70 4.81 2.05 1.29
C PRO A 70 5.14 0.62 1.74
N ARG A 71 4.83 0.30 3.00
CA ARG A 71 5.03 -1.02 3.59
C ARG A 71 3.76 -1.48 4.31
N GLY A 72 3.38 -2.72 4.06
CA GLY A 72 2.40 -3.47 4.84
C GLY A 72 3.09 -4.46 5.78
N GLY A 73 2.77 -5.74 5.66
CA GLY A 73 3.31 -6.80 6.53
C GLY A 73 4.78 -7.19 6.30
N GLY A 74 5.48 -6.59 5.34
CA GLY A 74 6.87 -6.94 5.01
C GLY A 74 7.05 -8.36 4.50
N THR A 75 6.06 -8.91 3.83
CA THR A 75 6.03 -10.31 3.33
C THR A 75 6.56 -10.46 1.90
N SER A 76 7.04 -9.38 1.27
CA SER A 76 7.64 -9.43 -0.06
C SER A 76 8.93 -10.25 -0.04
N ILE A 77 9.07 -11.18 -0.99
CA ILE A 77 10.30 -11.95 -1.21
C ILE A 77 11.25 -11.28 -2.21
N ALA A 78 10.87 -10.12 -2.76
CA ALA A 78 11.62 -9.40 -3.78
C ALA A 78 12.15 -8.03 -3.28
N GLY A 79 12.05 -7.71 -1.99
CA GLY A 79 12.54 -6.45 -1.42
C GLY A 79 11.66 -5.23 -1.69
N ASN A 80 10.41 -5.42 -2.11
CA ASN A 80 9.52 -4.33 -2.55
C ASN A 80 9.13 -3.36 -1.42
N SER A 81 9.35 -3.73 -0.15
CA SER A 81 9.04 -2.91 1.01
C SER A 81 10.25 -2.24 1.66
N LEU A 82 11.40 -2.23 0.96
CA LEU A 82 12.66 -1.68 1.45
C LEU A 82 13.01 -0.37 0.74
N SER A 83 13.61 0.58 1.47
CA SER A 83 14.05 1.87 0.95
C SER A 83 15.27 2.39 1.70
N THR A 84 16.13 3.14 1.03
CA THR A 84 17.19 3.93 1.69
C THR A 84 16.67 5.24 2.27
N GLY A 85 15.50 5.71 1.82
CA GLY A 85 14.87 6.95 2.25
C GLY A 85 13.79 6.73 3.31
N VAL A 86 12.54 6.98 2.95
CA VAL A 86 11.38 6.85 3.85
C VAL A 86 10.68 5.53 3.63
N VAL A 87 10.38 4.82 4.72
CA VAL A 87 9.41 3.72 4.74
C VAL A 87 8.13 4.22 5.41
N LEU A 88 6.99 4.15 4.69
CA LEU A 88 5.66 4.44 5.22
C LEU A 88 5.00 3.13 5.64
N ASP A 89 4.91 2.86 6.93
CA ASP A 89 4.15 1.71 7.43
C ASP A 89 2.66 2.04 7.47
N LEU A 90 1.90 1.41 6.57
CA LEU A 90 0.46 1.59 6.46
C LEU A 90 -0.30 0.61 7.37
N SER A 91 0.36 -0.43 7.90
CA SER A 91 -0.29 -1.49 8.67
C SER A 91 -0.67 -1.06 10.09
N ARG A 92 -0.04 0.01 10.60
CA ARG A 92 -0.22 0.43 11.99
C ARG A 92 -1.54 1.16 12.25
N TYR A 93 -1.96 2.04 11.34
CA TYR A 93 -3.12 2.91 11.51
C TYR A 93 -4.17 2.82 10.39
N LEU A 94 -3.74 2.43 9.20
CA LEU A 94 -4.62 2.29 8.02
C LEU A 94 -4.97 0.81 7.81
N ASN A 95 -5.58 0.17 8.80
CA ASN A 95 -5.74 -1.27 8.87
C ASN A 95 -7.18 -1.75 9.17
N ARG A 96 -8.18 -0.91 8.89
CA ARG A 96 -9.58 -1.23 9.16
C ARG A 96 -10.25 -1.91 7.97
N VAL A 97 -11.11 -2.88 8.25
CA VAL A 97 -12.18 -3.26 7.35
C VAL A 97 -13.28 -2.21 7.50
N VAL A 98 -13.50 -1.42 6.46
CA VAL A 98 -14.41 -0.27 6.49
C VAL A 98 -15.86 -0.73 6.37
N SER A 99 -16.13 -1.64 5.44
CA SER A 99 -17.46 -2.23 5.25
C SER A 99 -17.38 -3.61 4.58
N ILE A 100 -18.43 -4.41 4.81
CA ILE A 100 -18.72 -5.65 4.08
C ILE A 100 -20.13 -5.50 3.49
N ASP A 101 -20.23 -5.64 2.19
CA ASP A 101 -21.51 -5.83 1.49
C ASP A 101 -21.64 -7.31 1.13
N ALA A 102 -22.56 -7.99 1.81
CA ALA A 102 -22.75 -9.42 1.65
C ALA A 102 -23.51 -9.78 0.37
N GLU A 103 -24.39 -8.90 -0.10
CA GLU A 103 -25.20 -9.12 -1.32
C GLU A 103 -24.31 -8.97 -2.56
N GLU A 104 -23.53 -7.90 -2.60
CA GLU A 104 -22.55 -7.66 -3.70
C GLU A 104 -21.25 -8.44 -3.54
N GLN A 105 -21.04 -9.10 -2.39
CA GLN A 105 -19.82 -9.83 -2.02
C GLN A 105 -18.56 -8.95 -2.08
N VAL A 106 -18.68 -7.73 -1.59
CA VAL A 106 -17.62 -6.71 -1.63
C VAL A 106 -17.15 -6.34 -0.24
N ALA A 107 -15.85 -6.23 -0.05
CA ALA A 107 -15.22 -5.65 1.13
C ALA A 107 -14.53 -4.33 0.75
N VAL A 108 -14.74 -3.29 1.55
CA VAL A 108 -13.93 -2.07 1.51
C VAL A 108 -12.96 -2.10 2.68
N ALA A 109 -11.67 -1.98 2.41
CA ALA A 109 -10.62 -2.09 3.42
C ALA A 109 -9.51 -1.08 3.19
N GLU A 110 -8.89 -0.62 4.27
CA GLU A 110 -7.70 0.21 4.23
C GLU A 110 -6.46 -0.62 3.81
N PRO A 111 -5.43 -0.02 3.22
CA PRO A 111 -4.31 -0.75 2.60
C PRO A 111 -3.50 -1.62 3.56
N GLY A 112 -3.43 -1.25 4.84
CA GLY A 112 -2.73 -1.98 5.89
C GLY A 112 -3.54 -3.10 6.53
N THR A 113 -4.78 -3.34 6.10
CA THR A 113 -5.63 -4.41 6.63
C THR A 113 -5.05 -5.78 6.27
N VAL A 114 -4.82 -6.62 7.28
CA VAL A 114 -4.36 -8.01 7.09
C VAL A 114 -5.45 -8.84 6.41
N LEU A 115 -5.07 -9.74 5.50
CA LEU A 115 -6.02 -10.55 4.72
C LEU A 115 -6.92 -11.41 5.61
N ASP A 116 -6.39 -11.96 6.71
CA ASP A 116 -7.18 -12.71 7.69
C ASP A 116 -8.22 -11.84 8.39
N SER A 117 -7.95 -10.56 8.61
CA SER A 117 -8.93 -9.63 9.19
C SER A 117 -10.12 -9.41 8.25
N ILE A 118 -9.87 -9.32 6.93
CA ILE A 118 -10.93 -9.26 5.92
C ILE A 118 -11.74 -10.56 5.92
N THR A 119 -11.05 -11.70 5.94
CA THR A 119 -11.69 -13.03 5.97
C THR A 119 -12.55 -13.19 7.23
N ALA A 120 -12.02 -12.78 8.40
CA ALA A 120 -12.76 -12.84 9.67
C ALA A 120 -14.02 -11.95 9.66
N ALA A 121 -13.93 -10.75 9.10
CA ALA A 121 -15.07 -9.84 8.98
C ALA A 121 -16.13 -10.37 7.99
N ALA A 122 -15.73 -11.08 6.94
CA ALA A 122 -16.62 -11.65 5.94
C ALA A 122 -17.23 -13.02 6.35
N ALA A 123 -16.62 -13.71 7.31
CA ALA A 123 -17.01 -15.06 7.72
C ALA A 123 -18.47 -15.19 8.21
N PRO A 124 -19.08 -14.22 8.95
CA PRO A 124 -20.49 -14.28 9.34
C PRO A 124 -21.45 -14.35 8.14
N HIS A 125 -21.01 -13.92 6.97
CA HIS A 125 -21.77 -13.95 5.72
C HIS A 125 -21.43 -15.17 4.83
N GLY A 126 -20.62 -16.13 5.33
CA GLY A 126 -20.14 -17.27 4.54
C GLY A 126 -19.12 -16.90 3.46
N LEU A 127 -18.52 -15.70 3.53
CA LEU A 127 -17.59 -15.16 2.56
C LEU A 127 -16.15 -15.16 3.09
N ARG A 128 -15.17 -15.03 2.18
CA ARG A 128 -13.75 -14.91 2.49
C ARG A 128 -12.99 -14.25 1.35
N PHE A 129 -11.76 -13.77 1.62
CA PHE A 129 -10.85 -13.37 0.55
C PHE A 129 -10.40 -14.59 -0.25
N GLY A 130 -10.67 -14.60 -1.57
CA GLY A 130 -10.55 -15.78 -2.42
C GLY A 130 -9.14 -16.31 -2.66
N PRO A 131 -8.13 -15.51 -3.04
CA PRO A 131 -6.83 -15.97 -3.54
C PRO A 131 -6.00 -16.81 -2.57
N ASP A 132 -6.08 -16.56 -1.25
CA ASP A 132 -5.49 -17.34 -0.16
C ASP A 132 -3.95 -17.48 -0.26
N PRO A 133 -3.17 -16.40 -0.29
CA PRO A 133 -1.71 -16.48 -0.29
C PRO A 133 -1.21 -17.08 1.03
N SER A 134 -0.09 -17.81 1.01
CA SER A 134 0.48 -18.49 2.19
C SER A 134 0.81 -17.53 3.36
N THR A 135 0.95 -16.25 3.05
CA THR A 135 1.23 -15.17 4.02
C THR A 135 -0.03 -14.47 4.53
N HIS A 136 -1.24 -15.00 4.29
CA HIS A 136 -2.53 -14.37 4.59
C HIS A 136 -2.63 -13.81 6.02
N SER A 137 -1.99 -14.44 7.00
CA SER A 137 -2.01 -14.02 8.41
C SER A 137 -1.15 -12.76 8.70
N ARG A 138 -0.36 -12.29 7.72
CA ARG A 138 0.53 -11.12 7.84
C ARG A 138 0.43 -10.17 6.65
N ALA A 139 0.22 -10.70 5.44
CA ALA A 139 0.09 -9.89 4.24
C ALA A 139 -1.09 -8.95 4.37
N THR A 140 -0.87 -7.69 3.98
CA THR A 140 -1.91 -6.68 3.95
C THR A 140 -2.53 -6.59 2.56
N ILE A 141 -3.79 -6.12 2.48
CA ILE A 141 -4.50 -6.04 1.19
C ILE A 141 -3.78 -5.11 0.20
N GLY A 142 -3.26 -3.97 0.66
CA GLY A 142 -2.48 -3.06 -0.21
C GLY A 142 -1.21 -3.71 -0.73
N GLY A 143 -0.49 -4.48 0.11
CA GLY A 143 0.66 -5.25 -0.31
C GLY A 143 0.30 -6.39 -1.28
N ALA A 144 -0.81 -7.09 -1.04
CA ALA A 144 -1.31 -8.15 -1.92
C ALA A 144 -1.70 -7.59 -3.30
N ILE A 145 -2.33 -6.41 -3.34
CA ILE A 145 -2.67 -5.70 -4.60
C ILE A 145 -1.40 -5.29 -5.34
N GLY A 146 -0.47 -4.60 -4.67
CA GLY A 146 0.75 -4.08 -5.29
C GLY A 146 1.66 -5.19 -5.85
N ASN A 147 1.64 -6.38 -5.28
CA ASN A 147 2.39 -7.55 -5.75
C ASN A 147 1.56 -8.51 -6.61
N ASN A 148 0.30 -8.22 -6.84
CA ASN A 148 -0.67 -9.14 -7.46
C ASN A 148 -0.55 -10.56 -6.88
N ALA A 149 -0.62 -10.64 -5.55
CA ALA A 149 -0.41 -11.89 -4.82
C ALA A 149 -1.41 -12.97 -5.25
N CYS A 150 -0.92 -14.19 -5.34
CA CYS A 150 -1.73 -15.39 -5.57
C CYS A 150 -1.52 -16.37 -4.41
N GLY A 151 -2.32 -17.45 -4.38
CA GLY A 151 -2.21 -18.45 -3.36
C GLY A 151 -2.79 -19.80 -3.81
N SER A 152 -2.94 -20.74 -2.88
CA SER A 152 -3.37 -22.11 -3.15
C SER A 152 -4.74 -22.23 -3.84
N ARG A 153 -5.56 -21.18 -3.75
CA ARG A 153 -6.90 -21.15 -4.34
C ARG A 153 -7.00 -20.32 -5.62
N ALA A 154 -5.86 -19.84 -6.14
CA ALA A 154 -5.82 -18.97 -7.32
C ALA A 154 -6.39 -19.62 -8.59
N LEU A 155 -6.34 -20.95 -8.70
CA LEU A 155 -6.97 -21.66 -9.81
C LEU A 155 -8.49 -21.38 -9.89
N ARG A 156 -9.17 -21.27 -8.74
CA ARG A 156 -10.61 -21.00 -8.68
C ARG A 156 -10.94 -19.51 -8.62
N TYR A 157 -10.19 -18.75 -7.85
CA TYR A 157 -10.54 -17.37 -7.49
C TYR A 157 -9.65 -16.33 -8.20
N GLY A 158 -8.67 -16.76 -8.98
CA GLY A 158 -7.71 -15.85 -9.62
C GLY A 158 -6.68 -15.30 -8.64
N ARG A 159 -5.97 -14.28 -9.09
CA ARG A 159 -5.01 -13.51 -8.31
C ARG A 159 -5.71 -12.35 -7.59
N THR A 160 -4.98 -11.62 -6.79
CA THR A 160 -5.53 -10.45 -6.09
C THR A 160 -6.14 -9.43 -7.03
N ALA A 161 -5.49 -9.09 -8.16
CA ALA A 161 -6.02 -8.13 -9.13
C ALA A 161 -7.36 -8.56 -9.74
N ASP A 162 -7.61 -9.87 -9.90
CA ASP A 162 -8.87 -10.40 -10.42
C ASP A 162 -10.04 -10.16 -9.45
N ASN A 163 -9.74 -9.94 -8.17
CA ASN A 163 -10.69 -9.72 -7.10
C ASN A 163 -10.82 -8.23 -6.68
N VAL A 164 -10.13 -7.32 -7.37
CA VAL A 164 -10.21 -5.87 -7.10
C VAL A 164 -11.24 -5.24 -8.02
N ILE A 165 -12.17 -4.49 -7.45
CA ILE A 165 -13.23 -3.77 -8.17
C ILE A 165 -12.81 -2.32 -8.39
N ALA A 166 -12.28 -1.68 -7.34
CA ALA A 166 -11.84 -0.29 -7.37
C ALA A 166 -10.70 -0.07 -6.38
N LEU A 167 -9.91 0.97 -6.62
CA LEU A 167 -8.82 1.43 -5.76
C LEU A 167 -8.89 2.94 -5.61
N ASP A 168 -8.79 3.44 -4.39
CA ASP A 168 -8.43 4.81 -4.12
C ASP A 168 -6.90 4.88 -4.00
N VAL A 169 -6.28 5.59 -4.93
CA VAL A 169 -4.81 5.61 -5.10
C VAL A 169 -4.29 7.02 -4.85
N VAL A 170 -3.18 7.12 -4.14
CA VAL A 170 -2.33 8.31 -4.11
C VAL A 170 -1.16 8.05 -5.06
N THR A 171 -1.06 8.83 -6.13
CA THR A 171 0.01 8.72 -7.13
C THR A 171 1.34 9.28 -6.61
N GLY A 172 2.44 8.99 -7.30
CA GLY A 172 3.75 9.59 -6.97
C GLY A 172 3.79 11.12 -7.09
N SER A 173 2.86 11.72 -7.84
CA SER A 173 2.67 13.18 -7.88
C SER A 173 1.90 13.74 -6.68
N GLY A 174 1.30 12.88 -5.85
CA GLY A 174 0.43 13.26 -4.74
C GLY A 174 -1.03 13.44 -5.13
N GLU A 175 -1.39 13.19 -6.38
CA GLU A 175 -2.77 13.23 -6.86
C GLU A 175 -3.55 12.04 -6.30
N ARG A 176 -4.82 12.26 -5.93
CA ARG A 176 -5.75 11.21 -5.53
C ARG A 176 -6.64 10.84 -6.68
N VAL A 177 -6.65 9.58 -7.02
CA VAL A 177 -7.45 9.04 -8.12
C VAL A 177 -8.19 7.80 -7.65
N THR A 178 -9.42 7.61 -8.16
CA THR A 178 -10.14 6.34 -8.02
C THR A 178 -9.99 5.55 -9.31
N ALA A 179 -9.26 4.45 -9.26
CA ALA A 179 -9.13 3.52 -10.37
C ALA A 179 -10.19 2.43 -10.27
N ARG A 180 -10.89 2.14 -11.37
CA ARG A 180 -11.91 1.09 -11.45
C ARG A 180 -11.59 0.12 -12.57
N ARG A 181 -12.12 -1.09 -12.48
CA ARG A 181 -11.99 -2.09 -13.54
C ARG A 181 -12.70 -1.60 -14.81
N LEU A 182 -12.01 -1.64 -15.95
CA LEU A 182 -12.61 -1.32 -17.26
C LEU A 182 -13.83 -2.22 -17.53
N GLY A 183 -14.95 -1.61 -17.96
CA GLY A 183 -16.19 -2.32 -18.31
C GLY A 183 -17.33 -2.23 -17.29
N ARG A 184 -17.10 -1.70 -16.09
CA ARG A 184 -18.15 -1.26 -15.16
C ARG A 184 -18.01 0.25 -15.00
N ASP A 185 -18.93 1.00 -15.61
CA ASP A 185 -19.10 2.45 -15.62
C ASP A 185 -17.80 3.24 -15.27
N PRO A 186 -17.04 3.69 -16.26
CA PRO A 186 -15.84 4.48 -16.01
C PRO A 186 -16.32 5.83 -15.44
N GLY A 187 -16.23 5.98 -14.11
CA GLY A 187 -16.36 7.28 -13.48
C GLY A 187 -15.40 8.30 -14.11
N PRO A 188 -15.47 9.59 -13.77
CA PRO A 188 -14.60 10.61 -14.35
C PRO A 188 -13.13 10.15 -14.23
N GLU A 189 -12.51 9.89 -15.39
CA GLU A 189 -11.12 9.45 -15.46
C GLU A 189 -10.22 10.57 -14.94
N ALA A 190 -9.46 10.29 -13.90
CA ALA A 190 -8.40 11.19 -13.46
C ALA A 190 -7.31 11.25 -14.54
N GLY A 191 -6.70 12.42 -14.73
CA GLY A 191 -5.77 12.71 -15.82
C GLY A 191 -4.61 11.73 -16.03
N VAL A 192 -4.22 10.97 -14.99
CA VAL A 192 -3.18 9.92 -15.07
C VAL A 192 -3.69 8.63 -15.73
N LEU A 193 -4.99 8.34 -15.65
CA LEU A 193 -5.56 7.09 -16.17
C LEU A 193 -5.94 7.19 -17.66
N ALA A 194 -6.29 8.37 -18.14
CA ALA A 194 -6.68 8.58 -19.54
C ALA A 194 -5.59 8.15 -20.55
N PRO A 195 -4.30 8.50 -20.38
CA PRO A 195 -3.23 8.03 -21.26
C PRO A 195 -3.04 6.51 -21.23
N LEU A 196 -3.24 5.87 -20.06
CA LEU A 196 -3.14 4.41 -19.94
C LEU A 196 -4.28 3.70 -20.64
N THR A 197 -5.51 4.24 -20.53
CA THR A 197 -6.68 3.71 -21.22
C THR A 197 -6.51 3.80 -22.74
N ALA A 198 -6.03 4.93 -23.26
CA ALA A 198 -5.73 5.10 -24.67
C ALA A 198 -4.68 4.08 -25.15
N LEU A 199 -3.58 3.91 -24.41
CA LEU A 199 -2.52 2.96 -24.75
C LEU A 199 -3.01 1.50 -24.81
N VAL A 200 -3.94 1.11 -23.93
CA VAL A 200 -4.54 -0.24 -23.92
C VAL A 200 -5.53 -0.43 -25.05
N SER A 201 -6.23 0.64 -25.48
CA SER A 201 -7.20 0.58 -26.59
C SER A 201 -6.53 0.50 -27.96
N ASP A 202 -5.28 0.95 -28.07
CA ASP A 202 -4.51 0.96 -29.34
C ASP A 202 -3.74 -0.36 -29.60
N HIS A 203 -3.86 -1.33 -28.71
CA HIS A 203 -3.18 -2.64 -28.75
C HIS A 203 -4.17 -3.77 -28.50
#